data_ee4c7538740dec4800449c376ce03d8a
#
_entry.id   ee4c7538740dec4800449c376ce03d8a
#
_cell.length_a   1.000
_cell.length_b   1.000
_cell.length_c   1.000
_cell.angle_alpha   90.00
_cell.angle_beta   90.00
_cell.angle_gamma   90.00
#
_symmetry.space_group_name_H-M   'P 1'
#
loop_
_entity.id
_entity.type
_entity.pdbx_description
1 polymer ?
#
loop_
_entity_poly.entity_id
_entity_poly.type
_entity_poly.pdbx_seq_one_letter_code
_entity_poly.pdbx_strand_id
1 'polypeptide(L)'
;MAARWQGVIALLLLIIISYVDRVNISVMILNPEFAAHFQLNENRMLQGMLMTCFLLGYGFSALLLTPVIESRWHYRQGLLISIVIWALVCAISPLHGSLVGMLIARIVLGVAEGPLFSLKTRFINDNFAADEIGKPNAVTALGVSLGLAVGFPLVTWLMAHVGWIVSFYALALMNLLLGGGLIWRFLPAPKVTSQRAKPGFRQTFALAWRTPLLGWILLVEIATLSYLWGSSAWLPAWLRDEHHFSLQATGLLAAVPFLLSLGSKFLGGVLLDKMRPEQAPLLFIIGGLLTAGSVLALILSEQPAMLALFMLAANVFWGLQGAAIPAVVQHHAPREAVGSAYGIINGIGNICAAFIPLLMGVVMKSVGSVSAGFSVLVASQLITLCAGGVLLLRMRRAAAAVNT
;
A
#
# COMPACT_ATOMS: atom_id res chain seq x y z
N MET A 1 -7.28 -1.57 -29.73
CA MET A 1 -7.22 -2.40 -28.50
C MET A 1 -5.82 -2.43 -27.88
N ALA A 2 -4.77 -2.69 -28.65
CA ALA A 2 -3.42 -2.87 -28.10
C ALA A 2 -2.86 -1.67 -27.31
N ALA A 3 -2.98 -0.43 -27.78
CA ALA A 3 -2.35 0.73 -27.15
C ALA A 3 -2.85 1.05 -25.72
N ARG A 4 -4.15 0.95 -25.45
CA ARG A 4 -4.70 1.22 -24.09
C ARG A 4 -4.25 0.15 -23.07
N TRP A 5 -4.11 -1.12 -23.51
CA TRP A 5 -3.60 -2.18 -22.66
C TRP A 5 -2.10 -2.09 -22.42
N GLN A 6 -1.33 -1.59 -23.39
CA GLN A 6 0.08 -1.28 -23.17
C GLN A 6 0.25 -0.24 -22.05
N GLY A 7 -0.63 0.77 -22.00
CA GLY A 7 -0.66 1.74 -20.91
C GLY A 7 -0.99 1.09 -19.56
N VAL A 8 -1.93 0.14 -19.52
CA VAL A 8 -2.26 -0.62 -18.29
C VAL A 8 -1.05 -1.43 -17.79
N ILE A 9 -0.35 -2.12 -18.69
CA ILE A 9 0.85 -2.88 -18.33
C ILE A 9 1.99 -1.95 -17.88
N ALA A 10 2.17 -0.81 -18.55
CA ALA A 10 3.16 0.18 -18.12
C ALA A 10 2.86 0.70 -16.70
N LEU A 11 1.59 0.95 -16.38
CA LEU A 11 1.16 1.36 -15.04
C LEU A 11 1.31 0.23 -14.01
N LEU A 12 1.01 -1.03 -14.37
CA LEU A 12 1.29 -2.19 -13.53
C LEU A 12 2.77 -2.25 -13.16
N LEU A 13 3.66 -2.15 -14.16
CA LEU A 13 5.11 -2.19 -13.94
C LEU A 13 5.59 -0.98 -13.12
N LEU A 14 5.05 0.21 -13.35
CA LEU A 14 5.35 1.39 -12.54
C LEU A 14 4.93 1.20 -11.08
N ILE A 15 3.78 0.58 -10.81
CA ILE A 15 3.33 0.27 -9.45
C ILE A 15 4.29 -0.75 -8.80
N ILE A 16 4.74 -1.77 -9.53
CA ILE A 16 5.75 -2.71 -9.03
C ILE A 16 7.02 -1.95 -8.61
N ILE A 17 7.54 -1.09 -9.48
CA ILE A 17 8.73 -0.27 -9.20
C ILE A 17 8.52 0.61 -7.95
N SER A 18 7.39 1.30 -7.85
CA SER A 18 7.04 2.12 -6.69
C SER A 18 7.05 1.30 -5.38
N TYR A 19 6.51 0.07 -5.39
CA TYR A 19 6.52 -0.78 -4.20
C TYR A 19 7.89 -1.33 -3.85
N VAL A 20 8.78 -1.53 -4.82
CA VAL A 20 10.20 -1.82 -4.55
C VAL A 20 10.84 -0.67 -3.76
N ASP A 21 10.61 0.58 -4.18
CA ASP A 21 11.12 1.77 -3.45
C ASP A 21 10.53 1.92 -2.05
N ARG A 22 9.26 1.54 -1.87
CA ARG A 22 8.60 1.63 -0.56
C ARG A 22 9.22 0.67 0.45
N VAL A 23 9.51 -0.57 0.02
CA VAL A 23 10.01 -1.61 0.92
C VAL A 23 11.53 -1.66 1.02
N ASN A 24 12.27 -0.91 0.20
CA ASN A 24 13.72 -0.92 0.25
C ASN A 24 14.24 -0.62 1.65
N ILE A 25 13.62 0.34 2.35
CA ILE A 25 14.05 0.76 3.68
C ILE A 25 13.91 -0.36 4.72
N SER A 26 12.91 -1.25 4.56
CA SER A 26 12.71 -2.40 5.46
C SER A 26 13.84 -3.43 5.37
N VAL A 27 14.57 -3.43 4.25
CA VAL A 27 15.76 -4.26 4.05
C VAL A 27 17.03 -3.48 4.41
N MET A 28 17.09 -2.18 4.06
CA MET A 28 18.26 -1.33 4.33
C MET A 28 18.58 -1.21 5.82
N ILE A 29 17.56 -1.14 6.70
CA ILE A 29 17.76 -1.10 8.16
C ILE A 29 18.46 -2.35 8.72
N LEU A 30 18.51 -3.43 7.95
CA LEU A 30 19.23 -4.66 8.33
C LEU A 30 20.73 -4.61 8.00
N ASN A 31 21.17 -3.61 7.24
CA ASN A 31 22.59 -3.44 6.92
C ASN A 31 23.27 -2.67 8.04
N PRO A 32 24.32 -3.23 8.67
CA PRO A 32 25.02 -2.57 9.78
C PRO A 32 25.66 -1.23 9.39
N GLU A 33 26.19 -1.11 8.17
CA GLU A 33 26.81 0.13 7.68
C GLU A 33 25.76 1.23 7.49
N PHE A 34 24.60 0.88 6.90
CA PHE A 34 23.47 1.81 6.78
C PHE A 34 22.97 2.26 8.15
N ALA A 35 22.77 1.31 9.07
CA ALA A 35 22.32 1.59 10.43
C ALA A 35 23.30 2.47 11.20
N ALA A 36 24.61 2.23 11.08
CA ALA A 36 25.64 3.03 11.68
C ALA A 36 25.72 4.43 11.07
N HIS A 37 25.65 4.54 9.73
CA HIS A 37 25.71 5.82 9.01
C HIS A 37 24.61 6.79 9.44
N PHE A 38 23.40 6.29 9.65
CA PHE A 38 22.25 7.11 10.06
C PHE A 38 21.94 7.03 11.56
N GLN A 39 22.85 6.47 12.38
CA GLN A 39 22.70 6.34 13.83
C GLN A 39 21.39 5.64 14.25
N LEU A 40 21.01 4.62 13.50
CA LEU A 40 19.79 3.84 13.72
C LEU A 40 20.00 2.63 14.66
N ASN A 41 21.26 2.34 15.05
CA ASN A 41 21.67 1.15 15.77
C ASN A 41 20.72 0.84 16.93
N GLU A 42 20.09 -0.34 16.88
CA GLU A 42 19.14 -0.87 17.86
C GLU A 42 17.93 0.04 18.21
N ASN A 43 17.82 1.21 17.60
CA ASN A 43 16.72 2.12 17.85
C ASN A 43 15.53 1.81 16.91
N ARG A 44 14.72 0.81 17.28
CA ARG A 44 13.55 0.37 16.51
C ARG A 44 12.54 1.49 16.25
N MET A 45 12.43 2.44 17.15
CA MET A 45 11.54 3.61 16.94
C MET A 45 12.04 4.47 15.77
N LEU A 46 13.32 4.79 15.70
CA LEU A 46 13.90 5.58 14.59
C LEU A 46 13.85 4.80 13.27
N GLN A 47 14.07 3.48 13.31
CA GLN A 47 13.91 2.61 12.14
C GLN A 47 12.45 2.67 11.62
N GLY A 48 11.45 2.58 12.49
CA GLY A 48 10.03 2.71 12.14
C GLY A 48 9.67 4.09 11.58
N MET A 49 10.30 5.17 12.08
CA MET A 49 10.10 6.53 11.57
C MET A 49 10.43 6.69 10.09
N LEU A 50 11.37 5.93 9.54
CA LEU A 50 11.71 5.97 8.11
C LEU A 50 10.51 5.59 7.23
N MET A 51 9.73 4.58 7.61
CA MET A 51 8.51 4.22 6.91
C MET A 51 7.37 5.21 7.21
N THR A 52 7.23 5.63 8.47
CA THR A 52 6.23 6.62 8.90
C THR A 52 6.35 7.92 8.10
N CYS A 53 7.55 8.49 7.97
CA CYS A 53 7.81 9.71 7.21
C CYS A 53 7.40 9.58 5.74
N PHE A 54 7.72 8.43 5.12
CA PHE A 54 7.30 8.15 3.75
C PHE A 54 5.76 8.13 3.64
N LEU A 55 5.08 7.38 4.50
CA LEU A 55 3.63 7.20 4.44
C LEU A 55 2.87 8.50 4.74
N LEU A 56 3.39 9.34 5.63
CA LEU A 56 2.82 10.68 5.88
C LEU A 56 2.93 11.55 4.62
N GLY A 57 4.10 11.63 4.01
CA GLY A 57 4.30 12.34 2.75
C GLY A 57 3.36 11.84 1.66
N TYR A 58 3.24 10.52 1.51
CA TYR A 58 2.33 9.85 0.57
C TYR A 58 0.86 10.19 0.84
N GLY A 59 0.40 10.02 2.06
CA GLY A 59 -1.01 10.20 2.42
C GLY A 59 -1.47 11.66 2.25
N PHE A 60 -0.68 12.62 2.72
CA PHE A 60 -0.97 14.04 2.52
C PHE A 60 -0.94 14.44 1.05
N SER A 61 0.01 13.94 0.27
CA SER A 61 0.09 14.20 -1.16
C SER A 61 -1.08 13.57 -1.92
N ALA A 62 -1.44 12.33 -1.61
CA ALA A 62 -2.60 11.67 -2.20
C ALA A 62 -3.90 12.46 -1.94
N LEU A 63 -4.08 12.98 -0.73
CA LEU A 63 -5.26 13.73 -0.33
C LEU A 63 -5.30 15.16 -0.93
N LEU A 64 -4.19 15.90 -0.86
CA LEU A 64 -4.17 17.34 -1.11
C LEU A 64 -3.57 17.70 -2.48
N LEU A 65 -2.48 17.03 -2.89
CA LEU A 65 -1.74 17.39 -4.11
C LEU A 65 -2.36 16.76 -5.36
N THR A 66 -2.96 15.58 -5.25
CA THR A 66 -3.58 14.90 -6.38
C THR A 66 -4.61 15.77 -7.11
N PRO A 67 -5.58 16.40 -6.44
CA PRO A 67 -6.58 17.24 -7.13
C PRO A 67 -5.95 18.44 -7.86
N VAL A 68 -4.86 18.98 -7.32
CA VAL A 68 -4.10 20.08 -7.94
C VAL A 68 -3.42 19.61 -9.23
N ILE A 69 -2.77 18.43 -9.16
CA ILE A 69 -2.11 17.85 -10.35
C ILE A 69 -3.14 17.49 -11.41
N GLU A 70 -4.26 16.86 -11.03
CA GLU A 70 -5.32 16.46 -11.96
C GLU A 70 -5.99 17.67 -12.66
N SER A 71 -6.08 18.81 -12.00
CA SER A 71 -6.66 20.01 -12.57
C SER A 71 -5.74 20.75 -13.54
N ARG A 72 -4.40 20.65 -13.34
CA ARG A 72 -3.41 21.45 -14.09
C ARG A 72 -2.67 20.66 -15.15
N TRP A 73 -2.42 19.36 -14.91
CA TRP A 73 -1.57 18.53 -15.76
C TRP A 73 -2.31 17.31 -16.27
N HIS A 74 -1.85 16.80 -17.40
CA HIS A 74 -2.26 15.50 -17.90
C HIS A 74 -1.59 14.41 -17.07
N TYR A 75 -2.27 13.24 -16.86
CA TYR A 75 -1.75 12.13 -16.06
C TYR A 75 -0.34 11.71 -16.45
N ARG A 76 -0.01 11.69 -17.76
CA ARG A 76 1.34 11.38 -18.26
C ARG A 76 2.40 12.36 -17.75
N GLN A 77 2.10 13.65 -17.78
CA GLN A 77 3.02 14.71 -17.31
C GLN A 77 3.20 14.60 -15.79
N GLY A 78 2.10 14.45 -15.06
CA GLY A 78 2.12 14.28 -13.60
C GLY A 78 2.97 13.08 -13.18
N LEU A 79 2.79 11.93 -13.83
CA LEU A 79 3.59 10.72 -13.54
C LEU A 79 5.06 10.90 -13.89
N LEU A 80 5.40 11.51 -15.04
CA LEU A 80 6.80 11.75 -15.41
C LEU A 80 7.52 12.68 -14.42
N ILE A 81 6.85 13.75 -13.99
CA ILE A 81 7.40 14.67 -12.97
C ILE A 81 7.62 13.90 -11.65
N SER A 82 6.63 13.11 -11.23
CA SER A 82 6.76 12.26 -10.04
C SER A 82 7.97 11.33 -10.13
N ILE A 83 8.12 10.62 -11.24
CA ILE A 83 9.21 9.66 -11.45
C ILE A 83 10.59 10.34 -11.42
N VAL A 84 10.72 11.52 -12.02
CA VAL A 84 11.98 12.30 -11.94
C VAL A 84 12.30 12.65 -10.49
N ILE A 85 11.31 13.09 -9.71
CA ILE A 85 11.49 13.38 -8.27
C ILE A 85 11.88 12.12 -7.52
N TRP A 86 11.23 10.96 -7.76
CA TRP A 86 11.60 9.69 -7.12
C TRP A 86 13.05 9.32 -7.39
N ALA A 87 13.46 9.38 -8.67
CA ALA A 87 14.82 9.04 -9.06
C ALA A 87 15.85 9.97 -8.40
N LEU A 88 15.58 11.28 -8.37
CA LEU A 88 16.45 12.26 -7.71
C LEU A 88 16.56 12.02 -6.23
N VAL A 89 15.44 11.77 -5.53
CA VAL A 89 15.41 11.50 -4.09
C VAL A 89 16.16 10.21 -3.78
N CYS A 90 15.95 9.13 -4.54
CA CYS A 90 16.72 7.90 -4.38
C CYS A 90 18.23 8.14 -4.58
N ALA A 91 18.63 8.89 -5.62
CA ALA A 91 20.04 9.17 -5.88
C ALA A 91 20.69 10.05 -4.80
N ILE A 92 19.95 10.99 -4.20
CA ILE A 92 20.48 11.90 -3.18
C ILE A 92 20.47 11.25 -1.79
N SER A 93 19.60 10.29 -1.53
CA SER A 93 19.43 9.66 -0.20
C SER A 93 20.73 9.16 0.44
N PRO A 94 21.65 8.47 -0.24
CA PRO A 94 22.92 8.04 0.35
C PRO A 94 23.90 9.17 0.63
N LEU A 95 23.71 10.36 0.04
CA LEU A 95 24.60 11.50 0.23
C LEU A 95 24.34 12.27 1.54
N HIS A 96 23.18 12.01 2.17
CA HIS A 96 22.86 12.63 3.45
C HIS A 96 23.71 12.02 4.58
N GLY A 97 24.47 12.85 5.28
CA GLY A 97 25.26 12.45 6.44
C GLY A 97 24.45 12.45 7.76
N SER A 98 23.11 12.58 7.71
CA SER A 98 22.29 12.68 8.91
C SER A 98 20.94 11.98 8.76
N LEU A 99 20.43 11.47 9.90
CA LEU A 99 19.09 10.87 9.99
C LEU A 99 18.00 11.87 9.54
N VAL A 100 18.11 13.14 9.92
CA VAL A 100 17.13 14.19 9.55
C VAL A 100 17.06 14.32 8.02
N GLY A 101 18.19 14.34 7.33
CA GLY A 101 18.23 14.36 5.86
C GLY A 101 17.54 13.14 5.25
N MET A 102 17.78 11.95 5.78
CA MET A 102 17.12 10.71 5.33
C MET A 102 15.61 10.77 5.60
N LEU A 103 15.15 11.25 6.74
CA LEU A 103 13.71 11.40 7.05
C LEU A 103 13.03 12.38 6.08
N ILE A 104 13.68 13.51 5.77
CA ILE A 104 13.18 14.47 4.76
C ILE A 104 13.12 13.80 3.38
N ALA A 105 14.15 13.07 2.98
CA ALA A 105 14.14 12.32 1.71
C ALA A 105 12.97 11.33 1.65
N ARG A 106 12.67 10.63 2.74
CA ARG A 106 11.51 9.73 2.83
C ARG A 106 10.18 10.47 2.69
N ILE A 107 10.02 11.65 3.30
CA ILE A 107 8.81 12.49 3.13
C ILE A 107 8.68 12.92 1.67
N VAL A 108 9.75 13.43 1.05
CA VAL A 108 9.71 13.92 -0.35
C VAL A 108 9.42 12.77 -1.32
N LEU A 109 9.98 11.58 -1.09
CA LEU A 109 9.65 10.39 -1.87
C LEU A 109 8.16 10.06 -1.77
N GLY A 110 7.61 10.05 -0.55
CA GLY A 110 6.18 9.83 -0.31
C GLY A 110 5.30 10.86 -1.03
N VAL A 111 5.67 12.15 -0.93
CA VAL A 111 4.95 13.24 -1.63
C VAL A 111 4.94 13.03 -3.14
N ALA A 112 6.07 12.62 -3.71
CA ALA A 112 6.18 12.37 -5.15
C ALA A 112 5.37 11.15 -5.61
N GLU A 113 5.27 10.11 -4.79
CA GLU A 113 4.52 8.89 -5.11
C GLU A 113 3.00 8.99 -4.87
N GLY A 114 2.54 9.89 -3.99
CA GLY A 114 1.13 10.02 -3.60
C GLY A 114 0.13 10.08 -4.75
N PRO A 115 0.37 10.85 -5.80
CA PRO A 115 -0.56 10.98 -6.94
C PRO A 115 -0.66 9.74 -7.85
N LEU A 116 0.23 8.76 -7.74
CA LEU A 116 0.35 7.62 -8.67
C LEU A 116 -0.99 6.91 -8.92
N PHE A 117 -1.67 6.49 -7.85
CA PHE A 117 -2.91 5.72 -7.99
C PHE A 117 -4.07 6.53 -8.56
N SER A 118 -4.16 7.82 -8.23
CA SER A 118 -5.17 8.71 -8.78
C SER A 118 -4.94 8.97 -10.27
N LEU A 119 -3.70 9.23 -10.67
CA LEU A 119 -3.33 9.44 -12.07
C LEU A 119 -3.51 8.15 -12.89
N LYS A 120 -3.21 6.97 -12.31
CA LYS A 120 -3.54 5.66 -12.87
C LYS A 120 -5.05 5.52 -13.09
N THR A 121 -5.86 5.87 -12.11
CA THR A 121 -7.33 5.79 -12.20
C THR A 121 -7.85 6.71 -13.28
N ARG A 122 -7.33 7.95 -13.38
CA ARG A 122 -7.67 8.87 -14.44
C ARG A 122 -7.32 8.33 -15.83
N PHE A 123 -6.12 7.73 -16.00
CA PHE A 123 -5.77 7.07 -17.27
C PHE A 123 -6.80 6.01 -17.65
N ILE A 124 -7.22 5.15 -16.71
CA ILE A 124 -8.19 4.10 -16.98
C ILE A 124 -9.53 4.71 -17.39
N ASN A 125 -10.03 5.70 -16.66
CA ASN A 125 -11.31 6.35 -16.97
C ASN A 125 -11.29 7.08 -18.32
N ASP A 126 -10.15 7.63 -18.73
CA ASP A 126 -10.02 8.36 -19.99
C ASP A 126 -9.89 7.44 -21.22
N ASN A 127 -9.49 6.15 -21.02
CA ASN A 127 -9.17 5.22 -22.11
C ASN A 127 -10.06 3.99 -22.17
N PHE A 128 -10.92 3.74 -21.18
CA PHE A 128 -11.83 2.58 -21.12
C PHE A 128 -13.27 3.03 -20.90
N ALA A 129 -14.21 2.30 -21.47
CA ALA A 129 -15.63 2.54 -21.23
C ALA A 129 -16.00 2.16 -19.78
N ALA A 130 -17.10 2.72 -19.26
CA ALA A 130 -17.50 2.53 -17.86
C ALA A 130 -17.74 1.06 -17.48
N ASP A 131 -18.16 0.24 -18.42
CA ASP A 131 -18.35 -1.22 -18.26
C ASP A 131 -17.06 -2.04 -18.44
N GLU A 132 -15.97 -1.42 -18.93
CA GLU A 132 -14.68 -2.08 -19.16
C GLU A 132 -13.62 -1.77 -18.09
N ILE A 133 -13.88 -0.86 -17.12
CA ILE A 133 -12.88 -0.37 -16.16
C ILE A 133 -12.45 -1.41 -15.10
N GLY A 134 -13.24 -2.44 -14.88
CA GLY A 134 -12.95 -3.47 -13.87
C GLY A 134 -11.65 -4.21 -14.13
N LYS A 135 -11.47 -4.73 -15.35
CA LYS A 135 -10.27 -5.49 -15.74
C LYS A 135 -8.95 -4.70 -15.63
N PRO A 136 -8.82 -3.46 -16.20
CA PRO A 136 -7.59 -2.69 -16.07
C PRO A 136 -7.29 -2.27 -14.62
N ASN A 137 -8.31 -2.01 -13.80
CA ASN A 137 -8.12 -1.77 -12.37
C ASN A 137 -7.61 -3.04 -11.65
N ALA A 138 -8.18 -4.20 -11.93
CA ALA A 138 -7.74 -5.47 -11.36
C ALA A 138 -6.28 -5.78 -11.73
N VAL A 139 -5.92 -5.62 -13.01
CA VAL A 139 -4.53 -5.85 -13.48
C VAL A 139 -3.56 -4.91 -12.76
N THR A 140 -3.86 -3.63 -12.68
CA THR A 140 -2.97 -2.67 -12.01
C THR A 140 -2.88 -2.90 -10.50
N ALA A 141 -3.94 -3.41 -9.85
CA ALA A 141 -3.94 -3.74 -8.42
C ALA A 141 -2.98 -4.90 -8.07
N LEU A 142 -2.70 -5.81 -9.02
CA LEU A 142 -1.69 -6.87 -8.84
C LEU A 142 -0.29 -6.29 -8.58
N GLY A 143 -0.02 -5.08 -9.10
CA GLY A 143 1.27 -4.41 -8.95
C GLY A 143 1.72 -4.22 -7.50
N VAL A 144 0.78 -4.06 -6.57
CA VAL A 144 1.05 -3.93 -5.13
C VAL A 144 1.72 -5.19 -4.59
N SER A 145 1.06 -6.34 -4.74
CA SER A 145 1.57 -7.61 -4.21
C SER A 145 2.80 -8.11 -4.98
N LEU A 146 2.83 -7.91 -6.32
CA LEU A 146 4.00 -8.22 -7.13
C LEU A 146 5.20 -7.34 -6.76
N GLY A 147 4.97 -6.04 -6.51
CA GLY A 147 6.02 -5.12 -6.10
C GLY A 147 6.63 -5.48 -4.75
N LEU A 148 5.81 -5.90 -3.77
CA LEU A 148 6.29 -6.42 -2.49
C LEU A 148 7.06 -7.74 -2.68
N ALA A 149 6.51 -8.66 -3.48
CA ALA A 149 7.12 -9.97 -3.73
C ALA A 149 8.47 -9.88 -4.47
N VAL A 150 8.61 -8.94 -5.41
CA VAL A 150 9.86 -8.69 -6.14
C VAL A 150 10.80 -7.80 -5.33
N GLY A 151 10.25 -6.82 -4.60
CA GLY A 151 11.03 -5.80 -3.90
C GLY A 151 11.96 -6.37 -2.84
N PHE A 152 11.46 -7.25 -1.97
CA PHE A 152 12.30 -7.84 -0.92
C PHE A 152 13.50 -8.61 -1.47
N PRO A 153 13.35 -9.59 -2.39
CA PRO A 153 14.48 -10.30 -2.96
C PRO A 153 15.42 -9.39 -3.76
N LEU A 154 14.88 -8.47 -4.55
CA LEU A 154 15.66 -7.57 -5.38
C LEU A 154 16.55 -6.64 -4.54
N VAL A 155 15.97 -5.98 -3.55
CA VAL A 155 16.73 -5.07 -2.67
C VAL A 155 17.75 -5.83 -1.84
N THR A 156 17.38 -7.02 -1.33
CA THR A 156 18.31 -7.89 -0.60
C THR A 156 19.48 -8.31 -1.48
N TRP A 157 19.21 -8.69 -2.72
CA TRP A 157 20.25 -9.07 -3.69
C TRP A 157 21.17 -7.89 -4.02
N LEU A 158 20.61 -6.72 -4.31
CA LEU A 158 21.41 -5.51 -4.56
C LEU A 158 22.29 -5.19 -3.36
N MET A 159 21.72 -5.15 -2.16
CA MET A 159 22.46 -4.84 -0.94
C MET A 159 23.61 -5.83 -0.68
N ALA A 160 23.40 -7.13 -0.96
CA ALA A 160 24.40 -8.16 -0.77
C ALA A 160 25.56 -8.10 -1.78
N HIS A 161 25.31 -7.65 -3.03
CA HIS A 161 26.32 -7.70 -4.10
C HIS A 161 26.98 -6.37 -4.39
N VAL A 162 26.26 -5.25 -4.23
CA VAL A 162 26.77 -3.92 -4.58
C VAL A 162 26.77 -2.94 -3.39
N GLY A 163 26.31 -3.38 -2.22
CA GLY A 163 26.21 -2.54 -1.03
C GLY A 163 25.01 -1.59 -1.02
N TRP A 164 24.75 -0.98 0.14
CA TRP A 164 23.54 -0.17 0.33
C TRP A 164 23.55 1.14 -0.49
N ILE A 165 24.70 1.81 -0.63
CA ILE A 165 24.81 3.07 -1.38
C ILE A 165 24.48 2.86 -2.86
N VAL A 166 25.14 1.87 -3.50
CA VAL A 166 24.95 1.57 -4.92
C VAL A 166 23.54 1.04 -5.17
N SER A 167 22.93 0.38 -4.19
CA SER A 167 21.52 -0.06 -4.27
C SER A 167 20.57 1.12 -4.46
N PHE A 168 20.75 2.24 -3.76
CA PHE A 168 19.97 3.46 -3.97
C PHE A 168 20.14 4.03 -5.38
N TYR A 169 21.38 4.03 -5.91
CA TYR A 169 21.63 4.49 -7.30
C TYR A 169 21.00 3.54 -8.33
N ALA A 170 21.04 2.23 -8.10
CA ALA A 170 20.38 1.25 -8.96
C ALA A 170 18.85 1.44 -8.98
N LEU A 171 18.24 1.70 -7.84
CA LEU A 171 16.81 2.03 -7.73
C LEU A 171 16.49 3.36 -8.43
N ALA A 172 17.31 4.39 -8.25
CA ALA A 172 17.15 5.66 -8.94
C ALA A 172 17.19 5.49 -10.47
N LEU A 173 18.13 4.71 -10.97
CA LEU A 173 18.25 4.40 -12.40
C LEU A 173 17.06 3.59 -12.91
N MET A 174 16.61 2.60 -12.16
CA MET A 174 15.41 1.82 -12.45
C MET A 174 14.17 2.72 -12.55
N ASN A 175 13.96 3.62 -11.60
CA ASN A 175 12.87 4.58 -11.62
C ASN A 175 12.88 5.44 -12.89
N LEU A 176 14.03 6.02 -13.22
CA LEU A 176 14.16 6.95 -14.34
C LEU A 176 14.05 6.22 -15.68
N LEU A 177 14.82 5.15 -15.88
CA LEU A 177 14.90 4.46 -17.18
C LEU A 177 13.72 3.54 -17.42
N LEU A 178 13.38 2.67 -16.46
CA LEU A 178 12.26 1.76 -16.63
C LEU A 178 10.93 2.49 -16.35
N GLY A 179 10.75 3.10 -15.19
CA GLY A 179 9.53 3.80 -14.83
C GLY A 179 9.23 4.95 -15.80
N GLY A 180 10.18 5.86 -15.99
CA GLY A 180 10.05 7.00 -16.91
C GLY A 180 9.90 6.58 -18.36
N GLY A 181 10.72 5.64 -18.83
CA GLY A 181 10.67 5.09 -20.18
C GLY A 181 9.34 4.43 -20.50
N LEU A 182 8.79 3.62 -19.59
CA LEU A 182 7.48 2.97 -19.73
C LEU A 182 6.35 4.01 -19.87
N ILE A 183 6.34 5.01 -19.01
CA ILE A 183 5.30 6.06 -19.04
C ILE A 183 5.46 6.93 -20.29
N TRP A 184 6.68 7.32 -20.62
CA TRP A 184 6.92 8.13 -21.81
C TRP A 184 6.55 7.39 -23.11
N ARG A 185 6.81 6.09 -23.20
CA ARG A 185 6.60 5.29 -24.43
C ARG A 185 5.16 4.83 -24.60
N PHE A 186 4.48 4.43 -23.52
CA PHE A 186 3.23 3.69 -23.59
C PHE A 186 1.99 4.46 -23.12
N LEU A 187 2.15 5.56 -22.36
CA LEU A 187 1.01 6.41 -22.05
C LEU A 187 0.79 7.44 -23.15
N PRO A 188 -0.46 7.60 -23.65
CA PRO A 188 -0.75 8.56 -24.70
C PRO A 188 -0.45 9.99 -24.26
N ALA A 189 0.01 10.80 -25.22
CA ALA A 189 0.17 12.24 -25.02
C ALA A 189 -1.19 12.91 -24.84
N PRO A 190 -1.26 14.08 -24.17
CA PRO A 190 -2.52 14.79 -23.98
C PRO A 190 -3.14 15.11 -25.34
N LYS A 191 -4.40 14.66 -25.53
CA LYS A 191 -5.22 15.14 -26.66
C LYS A 191 -5.94 16.40 -26.19
N VAL A 192 -5.95 17.42 -27.03
CA VAL A 192 -6.78 18.62 -26.82
C VAL A 192 -8.23 18.20 -27.04
N THR A 193 -8.89 17.71 -25.99
CA THR A 193 -10.32 17.43 -26.02
C THR A 193 -11.03 18.39 -25.06
N SER A 194 -12.13 18.97 -25.54
CA SER A 194 -12.97 19.88 -24.79
C SER A 194 -13.30 19.32 -23.41
N GLN A 195 -12.90 20.03 -22.37
CA GLN A 195 -13.24 19.70 -20.99
C GLN A 195 -14.76 19.88 -20.80
N ARG A 196 -15.51 18.80 -20.66
CA ARG A 196 -16.80 18.88 -20.00
C ARG A 196 -16.57 19.48 -18.61
N ALA A 197 -17.34 20.51 -18.26
CA ALA A 197 -17.28 21.15 -16.95
C ALA A 197 -17.53 20.07 -15.87
N LYS A 198 -16.46 19.70 -15.18
CA LYS A 198 -16.54 18.78 -14.04
C LYS A 198 -17.10 19.55 -12.84
N PRO A 199 -17.91 18.92 -11.97
CA PRO A 199 -18.32 19.53 -10.71
C PRO A 199 -17.10 20.06 -9.97
N GLY A 200 -17.20 21.24 -9.38
CA GLY A 200 -16.07 21.85 -8.67
C GLY A 200 -15.58 20.96 -7.54
N PHE A 201 -14.27 20.97 -7.27
CA PHE A 201 -13.63 20.16 -6.23
C PHE A 201 -14.40 20.15 -4.90
N ARG A 202 -14.86 21.32 -4.42
CA ARG A 202 -15.61 21.46 -3.16
C ARG A 202 -16.91 20.65 -3.16
N GLN A 203 -17.62 20.65 -4.28
CA GLN A 203 -18.91 19.95 -4.39
C GLN A 203 -18.70 18.44 -4.41
N THR A 204 -17.74 17.95 -5.20
CA THR A 204 -17.41 16.52 -5.28
C THR A 204 -16.88 16.00 -3.95
N PHE A 205 -16.01 16.77 -3.27
CA PHE A 205 -15.48 16.43 -1.96
C PHE A 205 -16.59 16.38 -0.89
N ALA A 206 -17.50 17.36 -0.88
CA ALA A 206 -18.62 17.37 0.06
C ALA A 206 -19.58 16.19 -0.14
N LEU A 207 -19.86 15.81 -1.39
CA LEU A 207 -20.64 14.62 -1.72
C LEU A 207 -19.95 13.34 -1.25
N ALA A 208 -18.65 13.21 -1.52
CA ALA A 208 -17.85 12.08 -1.09
C ALA A 208 -17.81 11.93 0.43
N TRP A 209 -17.67 13.05 1.15
CA TRP A 209 -17.64 13.07 2.62
C TRP A 209 -18.97 12.65 3.26
N ARG A 210 -20.07 12.87 2.55
CA ARG A 210 -21.44 12.48 2.98
C ARG A 210 -21.79 11.03 2.63
N THR A 211 -20.86 10.24 2.09
CA THR A 211 -21.09 8.83 1.80
C THR A 211 -21.57 8.09 3.06
N PRO A 212 -22.71 7.37 3.00
CA PRO A 212 -23.18 6.58 4.13
C PRO A 212 -22.13 5.60 4.62
N LEU A 213 -22.03 5.43 5.94
CA LEU A 213 -21.10 4.50 6.60
C LEU A 213 -19.61 4.80 6.37
N LEU A 214 -19.24 5.96 5.78
CA LEU A 214 -17.87 6.33 5.45
C LEU A 214 -16.90 6.11 6.62
N GLY A 215 -17.27 6.52 7.84
CA GLY A 215 -16.41 6.38 9.02
C GLY A 215 -16.08 4.93 9.38
N TRP A 216 -17.04 4.01 9.21
CA TRP A 216 -16.80 2.57 9.45
C TRP A 216 -15.96 1.94 8.35
N ILE A 217 -16.19 2.32 7.09
CA ILE A 217 -15.38 1.87 5.96
C ILE A 217 -13.94 2.39 6.10
N LEU A 218 -13.79 3.67 6.51
CA LEU A 218 -12.49 4.27 6.80
C LEU A 218 -11.75 3.54 7.92
N LEU A 219 -12.45 3.13 8.99
CA LEU A 219 -11.85 2.39 10.09
C LEU A 219 -11.32 1.01 9.64
N VAL A 220 -12.08 0.31 8.77
CA VAL A 220 -11.62 -0.94 8.14
C VAL A 220 -10.38 -0.69 7.28
N GLU A 221 -10.37 0.38 6.47
CA GLU A 221 -9.22 0.70 5.61
C GLU A 221 -7.97 1.03 6.44
N ILE A 222 -8.11 1.87 7.50
CA ILE A 222 -7.00 2.17 8.43
C ILE A 222 -6.43 0.87 9.00
N ALA A 223 -7.29 -0.03 9.49
CA ALA A 223 -6.86 -1.27 10.11
C ALA A 223 -6.20 -2.23 9.10
N THR A 224 -6.74 -2.32 7.88
CA THR A 224 -6.19 -3.15 6.81
C THR A 224 -4.84 -2.62 6.31
N LEU A 225 -4.71 -1.30 6.13
CA LEU A 225 -3.45 -0.66 5.78
C LEU A 225 -2.42 -0.73 6.91
N SER A 226 -2.88 -0.70 8.17
CA SER A 226 -2.01 -0.89 9.34
C SER A 226 -1.32 -2.25 9.32
N TYR A 227 -2.07 -3.31 8.97
CA TYR A 227 -1.48 -4.63 8.77
C TYR A 227 -0.46 -4.63 7.62
N LEU A 228 -0.82 -4.07 6.46
CA LEU A 228 0.05 -4.02 5.28
C LEU A 228 1.39 -3.33 5.60
N TRP A 229 1.31 -2.10 6.10
CA TRP A 229 2.51 -1.28 6.32
C TRP A 229 3.33 -1.73 7.52
N GLY A 230 2.67 -2.19 8.57
CA GLY A 230 3.37 -2.76 9.73
C GLY A 230 4.09 -4.06 9.39
N SER A 231 3.43 -5.00 8.72
CA SER A 231 4.05 -6.26 8.31
C SER A 231 5.17 -6.05 7.29
N SER A 232 4.94 -5.24 6.25
CA SER A 232 5.97 -4.98 5.24
C SER A 232 7.18 -4.22 5.78
N ALA A 233 7.00 -3.38 6.81
CA ALA A 233 8.10 -2.66 7.44
C ALA A 233 8.99 -3.57 8.31
N TRP A 234 8.38 -4.48 9.07
CA TRP A 234 9.09 -5.21 10.11
C TRP A 234 9.32 -6.70 9.84
N LEU A 235 8.64 -7.28 8.84
CA LEU A 235 8.81 -8.71 8.52
C LEU A 235 10.26 -9.11 8.23
N PRO A 236 11.07 -8.34 7.44
CA PRO A 236 12.48 -8.66 7.25
C PRO A 236 13.29 -8.63 8.55
N ALA A 237 13.06 -7.62 9.41
CA ALA A 237 13.73 -7.51 10.70
C ALA A 237 13.37 -8.67 11.63
N TRP A 238 12.09 -9.08 11.66
CA TRP A 238 11.63 -10.22 12.45
C TRP A 238 12.30 -11.53 12.00
N LEU A 239 12.37 -11.79 10.71
CA LEU A 239 13.02 -12.97 10.15
C LEU A 239 14.52 -13.01 10.47
N ARG A 240 15.21 -11.89 10.40
CA ARG A 240 16.64 -11.81 10.60
C ARG A 240 17.05 -11.76 12.07
N ASP A 241 16.45 -10.84 12.84
CA ASP A 241 16.93 -10.49 14.17
C ASP A 241 16.35 -11.42 15.25
N GLU A 242 15.13 -11.92 15.08
CA GLU A 242 14.49 -12.83 16.03
C GLU A 242 14.73 -14.29 15.67
N HIS A 243 14.73 -14.63 14.37
CA HIS A 243 14.85 -16.02 13.89
C HIS A 243 16.16 -16.33 13.17
N HIS A 244 17.10 -15.38 13.12
CA HIS A 244 18.48 -15.55 12.64
C HIS A 244 18.61 -16.10 11.20
N PHE A 245 17.63 -15.83 10.32
CA PHE A 245 17.77 -16.18 8.91
C PHE A 245 18.88 -15.35 8.24
N SER A 246 19.56 -15.96 7.27
CA SER A 246 20.51 -15.23 6.44
C SER A 246 19.83 -14.09 5.68
N LEU A 247 20.57 -13.07 5.28
CA LEU A 247 20.01 -11.93 4.54
C LEU A 247 19.27 -12.36 3.26
N GLN A 248 19.85 -13.31 2.53
CA GLN A 248 19.23 -13.85 1.31
C GLN A 248 17.93 -14.60 1.59
N ALA A 249 17.93 -15.48 2.61
CA ALA A 249 16.73 -16.19 3.04
C ALA A 249 15.65 -15.22 3.52
N THR A 250 16.03 -14.17 4.25
CA THR A 250 15.13 -13.12 4.71
C THR A 250 14.40 -12.43 3.54
N GLY A 251 15.14 -12.06 2.48
CA GLY A 251 14.53 -11.43 1.31
C GLY A 251 13.54 -12.36 0.58
N LEU A 252 13.87 -13.62 0.41
CA LEU A 252 12.99 -14.60 -0.23
C LEU A 252 11.75 -14.90 0.64
N LEU A 253 11.95 -15.19 1.92
CA LEU A 253 10.85 -15.52 2.83
C LEU A 253 9.90 -14.36 3.05
N ALA A 254 10.39 -13.12 3.10
CA ALA A 254 9.54 -11.94 3.21
C ALA A 254 8.65 -11.72 1.97
N ALA A 255 9.04 -12.22 0.80
CA ALA A 255 8.28 -12.10 -0.45
C ALA A 255 7.09 -13.08 -0.53
N VAL A 256 7.25 -14.30 -0.01
CA VAL A 256 6.29 -15.40 -0.18
C VAL A 256 4.88 -15.07 0.32
N PRO A 257 4.68 -14.43 1.49
CA PRO A 257 3.35 -14.05 1.97
C PRO A 257 2.58 -13.15 0.99
N PHE A 258 3.29 -12.22 0.35
CA PHE A 258 2.68 -11.30 -0.60
C PHE A 258 2.35 -11.97 -1.94
N LEU A 259 3.13 -12.96 -2.38
CA LEU A 259 2.77 -13.79 -3.54
C LEU A 259 1.49 -14.57 -3.28
N LEU A 260 1.35 -15.19 -2.11
CA LEU A 260 0.13 -15.93 -1.76
C LEU A 260 -1.09 -15.01 -1.65
N SER A 261 -0.90 -13.75 -1.21
CA SER A 261 -1.98 -12.77 -1.16
C SER A 261 -2.59 -12.43 -2.53
N LEU A 262 -1.89 -12.68 -3.64
CA LEU A 262 -2.47 -12.53 -4.99
C LEU A 262 -3.63 -13.49 -5.20
N GLY A 263 -3.44 -14.77 -4.89
CA GLY A 263 -4.47 -15.80 -5.01
C GLY A 263 -5.66 -15.52 -4.10
N SER A 264 -5.41 -15.10 -2.85
CA SER A 264 -6.49 -14.81 -1.90
C SER A 264 -7.28 -13.54 -2.25
N LYS A 265 -6.64 -12.51 -2.80
CA LYS A 265 -7.33 -11.32 -3.34
C LYS A 265 -8.25 -11.68 -4.51
N PHE A 266 -7.79 -12.55 -5.41
CA PHE A 266 -8.61 -13.07 -6.50
C PHE A 266 -9.81 -13.87 -5.96
N LEU A 267 -9.57 -14.76 -5.01
CA LEU A 267 -10.62 -15.54 -4.34
C LEU A 267 -11.64 -14.63 -3.64
N GLY A 268 -11.17 -13.59 -2.94
CA GLY A 268 -12.03 -12.57 -2.33
C GLY A 268 -12.95 -11.88 -3.33
N GLY A 269 -12.44 -11.54 -4.53
CA GLY A 269 -13.23 -11.00 -5.63
C GLY A 269 -14.31 -11.97 -6.13
N VAL A 270 -13.94 -13.24 -6.36
CA VAL A 270 -14.90 -14.30 -6.78
C VAL A 270 -15.97 -14.54 -5.72
N LEU A 271 -15.62 -14.49 -4.44
CA LEU A 271 -16.59 -14.63 -3.36
C LEU A 271 -17.57 -13.45 -3.35
N LEU A 272 -17.07 -12.21 -3.53
CA LEU A 272 -17.92 -11.01 -3.60
C LEU A 272 -18.93 -11.06 -4.75
N ASP A 273 -18.52 -11.56 -5.93
CA ASP A 273 -19.42 -11.72 -7.07
C ASP A 273 -20.60 -12.68 -6.81
N LYS A 274 -20.42 -13.61 -5.85
CA LYS A 274 -21.45 -14.58 -5.44
C LYS A 274 -22.26 -14.14 -4.21
N MET A 275 -21.80 -13.10 -3.50
CA MET A 275 -22.44 -12.60 -2.29
C MET A 275 -23.39 -11.44 -2.61
N ARG A 276 -24.44 -11.27 -1.79
CA ARG A 276 -25.24 -10.05 -1.84
C ARG A 276 -24.41 -8.87 -1.32
N PRO A 277 -24.64 -7.64 -1.83
CA PRO A 277 -23.86 -6.46 -1.41
C PRO A 277 -23.80 -6.25 0.11
N GLU A 278 -24.90 -6.51 0.81
CA GLU A 278 -25.01 -6.42 2.28
C GLU A 278 -24.20 -7.50 3.02
N GLN A 279 -23.70 -8.51 2.33
CA GLN A 279 -22.87 -9.58 2.90
C GLN A 279 -21.37 -9.30 2.73
N ALA A 280 -20.97 -8.35 1.90
CA ALA A 280 -19.56 -8.01 1.67
C ALA A 280 -18.76 -7.80 2.97
N PRO A 281 -19.30 -7.21 4.06
CA PRO A 281 -18.57 -7.09 5.33
C PRO A 281 -18.22 -8.39 6.02
N LEU A 282 -18.80 -9.54 5.62
CA LEU A 282 -18.37 -10.85 6.13
C LEU A 282 -16.89 -11.15 5.82
N LEU A 283 -16.37 -10.63 4.71
CA LEU A 283 -14.95 -10.78 4.37
C LEU A 283 -14.04 -10.02 5.35
N PHE A 284 -14.51 -8.90 5.91
CA PHE A 284 -13.79 -8.18 6.97
C PHE A 284 -13.83 -8.94 8.28
N ILE A 285 -14.97 -9.54 8.62
CA ILE A 285 -15.14 -10.32 9.86
C ILE A 285 -14.26 -11.56 9.82
N ILE A 286 -14.41 -12.37 8.78
CA ILE A 286 -13.65 -13.63 8.61
C ILE A 286 -12.17 -13.35 8.42
N GLY A 287 -11.84 -12.45 7.50
CA GLY A 287 -10.45 -12.08 7.21
C GLY A 287 -9.76 -11.45 8.43
N GLY A 288 -10.43 -10.52 9.13
CA GLY A 288 -9.90 -9.89 10.34
C GLY A 288 -9.66 -10.88 11.48
N LEU A 289 -10.64 -11.75 11.76
CA LEU A 289 -10.53 -12.78 12.81
C LEU A 289 -9.38 -13.76 12.52
N LEU A 290 -9.36 -14.31 11.32
CA LEU A 290 -8.37 -15.32 10.95
C LEU A 290 -6.96 -14.72 10.81
N THR A 291 -6.84 -13.47 10.33
CA THR A 291 -5.55 -12.77 10.31
C THR A 291 -5.06 -12.49 11.73
N ALA A 292 -5.92 -11.94 12.61
CA ALA A 292 -5.55 -11.68 13.99
C ALA A 292 -5.13 -12.97 14.73
N GLY A 293 -5.89 -14.06 14.56
CA GLY A 293 -5.57 -15.36 15.12
C GLY A 293 -4.25 -15.93 14.59
N SER A 294 -4.00 -15.81 13.29
CA SER A 294 -2.74 -16.27 12.68
C SER A 294 -1.54 -15.45 13.18
N VAL A 295 -1.64 -14.12 13.29
CA VAL A 295 -0.56 -13.29 13.83
C VAL A 295 -0.33 -13.58 15.31
N LEU A 296 -1.37 -13.79 16.10
CA LEU A 296 -1.24 -14.17 17.49
C LEU A 296 -0.55 -15.53 17.63
N ALA A 297 -0.96 -16.52 16.84
CA ALA A 297 -0.33 -17.84 16.82
C ALA A 297 1.14 -17.76 16.37
N LEU A 298 1.48 -16.86 15.43
CA LEU A 298 2.84 -16.59 15.02
C LEU A 298 3.68 -16.04 16.19
N ILE A 299 3.17 -15.07 16.95
CA ILE A 299 3.87 -14.49 18.11
C ILE A 299 4.14 -15.56 19.19
N LEU A 300 3.21 -16.50 19.37
CA LEU A 300 3.28 -17.53 20.42
C LEU A 300 4.04 -18.80 19.99
N SER A 301 4.44 -18.91 18.72
CA SER A 301 5.09 -20.09 18.17
C SER A 301 6.60 -19.97 18.22
N GLU A 302 7.26 -21.07 18.59
CA GLU A 302 8.73 -21.20 18.59
C GLU A 302 9.23 -22.09 17.44
N GLN A 303 8.39 -22.97 16.91
CA GLN A 303 8.76 -23.92 15.86
C GLN A 303 8.80 -23.25 14.47
N PRO A 304 9.91 -23.34 13.73
CA PRO A 304 10.06 -22.66 12.43
C PRO A 304 8.98 -22.99 11.40
N ALA A 305 8.51 -24.25 11.37
CA ALA A 305 7.43 -24.67 10.47
C ALA A 305 6.09 -23.99 10.81
N MET A 306 5.79 -23.82 12.10
CA MET A 306 4.56 -23.14 12.56
C MET A 306 4.65 -21.63 12.30
N LEU A 307 5.81 -21.03 12.52
CA LEU A 307 6.05 -19.62 12.18
C LEU A 307 5.79 -19.35 10.70
N ALA A 308 6.36 -20.18 9.81
CA ALA A 308 6.12 -20.06 8.38
C ALA A 308 4.64 -20.23 8.03
N LEU A 309 3.98 -21.26 8.59
CA LEU A 309 2.56 -21.53 8.36
C LEU A 309 1.68 -20.33 8.76
N PHE A 310 1.86 -19.80 9.97
CA PHE A 310 1.03 -18.70 10.47
C PHE A 310 1.33 -17.38 9.77
N MET A 311 2.58 -17.12 9.37
CA MET A 311 2.96 -15.97 8.56
C MET A 311 2.25 -16.00 7.20
N LEU A 312 2.23 -17.15 6.53
CA LEU A 312 1.55 -17.34 5.25
C LEU A 312 0.03 -17.22 5.41
N ALA A 313 -0.54 -17.89 6.42
CA ALA A 313 -1.97 -17.85 6.72
C ALA A 313 -2.47 -16.43 6.99
N ALA A 314 -1.74 -15.65 7.79
CA ALA A 314 -2.09 -14.26 8.07
C ALA A 314 -2.23 -13.43 6.80
N ASN A 315 -1.30 -13.56 5.84
CA ASN A 315 -1.35 -12.81 4.57
C ASN A 315 -2.43 -13.32 3.62
N VAL A 316 -2.72 -14.62 3.61
CA VAL A 316 -3.83 -15.20 2.84
C VAL A 316 -5.16 -14.64 3.34
N PHE A 317 -5.42 -14.66 4.64
CA PHE A 317 -6.67 -14.17 5.21
C PHE A 317 -6.80 -12.64 5.11
N TRP A 318 -5.71 -11.88 5.29
CA TRP A 318 -5.69 -10.46 5.02
C TRP A 318 -6.00 -10.14 3.55
N GLY A 319 -5.46 -10.93 2.61
CA GLY A 319 -5.70 -10.75 1.19
C GLY A 319 -7.19 -10.84 0.80
N LEU A 320 -7.98 -11.67 1.47
CA LEU A 320 -9.42 -11.80 1.22
C LEU A 320 -10.18 -10.49 1.43
N GLN A 321 -9.73 -9.62 2.32
CA GLN A 321 -10.38 -8.35 2.65
C GLN A 321 -10.23 -7.31 1.54
N GLY A 322 -9.15 -7.37 0.76
CA GLY A 322 -8.73 -6.31 -0.14
C GLY A 322 -9.72 -5.96 -1.26
N ALA A 323 -10.52 -6.92 -1.72
CA ALA A 323 -11.55 -6.70 -2.74
C ALA A 323 -12.85 -6.11 -2.16
N ALA A 324 -13.11 -6.28 -0.87
CA ALA A 324 -14.37 -5.88 -0.25
C ALA A 324 -14.47 -4.38 0.01
N ILE A 325 -13.35 -3.70 0.31
CA ILE A 325 -13.36 -2.26 0.60
C ILE A 325 -13.87 -1.44 -0.59
N PRO A 326 -13.27 -1.53 -1.81
CA PRO A 326 -13.79 -0.81 -2.95
C PRO A 326 -15.23 -1.20 -3.32
N ALA A 327 -15.63 -2.45 -3.14
CA ALA A 327 -16.99 -2.90 -3.40
C ALA A 327 -18.01 -2.23 -2.47
N VAL A 328 -17.71 -2.15 -1.16
CA VAL A 328 -18.58 -1.47 -0.18
C VAL A 328 -18.65 0.04 -0.48
N VAL A 329 -17.54 0.67 -0.86
CA VAL A 329 -17.53 2.09 -1.27
C VAL A 329 -18.40 2.31 -2.51
N GLN A 330 -18.24 1.50 -3.55
CA GLN A 330 -19.01 1.62 -4.79
C GLN A 330 -20.51 1.44 -4.56
N HIS A 331 -20.90 0.60 -3.59
CA HIS A 331 -22.32 0.39 -3.27
C HIS A 331 -22.94 1.59 -2.52
N HIS A 332 -22.17 2.33 -1.73
CA HIS A 332 -22.70 3.39 -0.85
C HIS A 332 -22.44 4.81 -1.37
N ALA A 333 -21.36 5.01 -2.12
CA ALA A 333 -21.00 6.34 -2.58
C ALA A 333 -21.86 6.79 -3.78
N PRO A 334 -22.22 8.08 -3.86
CA PRO A 334 -22.86 8.64 -5.05
C PRO A 334 -21.98 8.40 -6.27
N ARG A 335 -22.59 8.01 -7.41
CA ARG A 335 -21.86 7.68 -8.65
C ARG A 335 -20.86 8.74 -9.08
N GLU A 336 -21.21 10.02 -8.87
CA GLU A 336 -20.38 11.18 -9.25
C GLU A 336 -19.21 11.41 -8.30
N ALA A 337 -19.21 10.79 -7.13
CA ALA A 337 -18.23 11.00 -6.06
C ALA A 337 -17.52 9.71 -5.60
N VAL A 338 -17.74 8.57 -6.25
CA VAL A 338 -17.13 7.26 -5.87
C VAL A 338 -15.61 7.33 -5.83
N GLY A 339 -14.98 7.92 -6.84
CA GLY A 339 -13.52 8.08 -6.88
C GLY A 339 -13.00 8.95 -5.73
N SER A 340 -13.69 10.07 -5.46
CA SER A 340 -13.34 10.97 -4.35
C SER A 340 -13.59 10.33 -2.99
N ALA A 341 -14.68 9.56 -2.82
CA ALA A 341 -14.95 8.82 -1.59
C ALA A 341 -13.85 7.79 -1.30
N TYR A 342 -13.44 7.03 -2.31
CA TYR A 342 -12.31 6.11 -2.18
C TYR A 342 -11.00 6.85 -1.92
N GLY A 343 -10.76 7.99 -2.58
CA GLY A 343 -9.60 8.84 -2.35
C GLY A 343 -9.48 9.35 -0.90
N ILE A 344 -10.60 9.77 -0.30
CA ILE A 344 -10.67 10.17 1.12
C ILE A 344 -10.31 8.98 2.01
N ILE A 345 -10.93 7.83 1.79
CA ILE A 345 -10.71 6.62 2.59
C ILE A 345 -9.25 6.18 2.50
N ASN A 346 -8.68 6.07 1.30
CA ASN A 346 -7.31 5.66 1.10
C ASN A 346 -6.29 6.69 1.61
N GLY A 347 -6.53 7.99 1.37
CA GLY A 347 -5.65 9.07 1.83
C GLY A 347 -5.58 9.13 3.36
N ILE A 348 -6.72 9.22 4.04
CA ILE A 348 -6.78 9.24 5.50
C ILE A 348 -6.31 7.90 6.06
N GLY A 349 -6.68 6.79 5.43
CA GLY A 349 -6.23 5.44 5.80
C GLY A 349 -4.71 5.34 5.85
N ASN A 350 -4.00 5.83 4.82
CA ASN A 350 -2.54 5.83 4.80
C ASN A 350 -1.94 6.81 5.82
N ILE A 351 -2.52 7.99 6.04
CA ILE A 351 -2.05 8.93 7.07
C ILE A 351 -2.11 8.30 8.46
N CYS A 352 -3.22 7.65 8.80
CA CYS A 352 -3.38 6.98 10.09
C CYS A 352 -2.45 5.75 10.20
N ALA A 353 -2.41 4.91 9.16
CA ALA A 353 -1.55 3.73 9.13
C ALA A 353 -0.04 4.06 9.11
N ALA A 354 0.33 5.30 8.74
CA ALA A 354 1.71 5.76 8.75
C ALA A 354 2.39 5.66 10.12
N PHE A 355 1.62 5.76 11.19
CA PHE A 355 2.15 5.67 12.55
C PHE A 355 2.37 4.24 13.04
N ILE A 356 1.87 3.23 12.32
CA ILE A 356 1.95 1.83 12.74
C ILE A 356 3.40 1.30 12.77
N PRO A 357 4.24 1.52 11.76
CA PRO A 357 5.65 1.10 11.85
C PRO A 357 6.38 1.74 13.04
N LEU A 358 6.10 3.01 13.31
CA LEU A 358 6.65 3.71 14.48
C LEU A 358 6.14 3.10 15.80
N LEU A 359 4.83 2.88 15.91
CA LEU A 359 4.20 2.29 17.10
C LEU A 359 4.74 0.88 17.36
N MET A 360 4.86 0.05 16.32
CA MET A 360 5.49 -1.27 16.42
C MET A 360 6.93 -1.15 16.93
N GLY A 361 7.73 -0.21 16.40
CA GLY A 361 9.09 0.05 16.85
C GLY A 361 9.17 0.48 18.33
N VAL A 362 8.21 1.26 18.82
CA VAL A 362 8.09 1.63 20.25
C VAL A 362 7.79 0.41 21.10
N VAL A 363 6.85 -0.44 20.71
CA VAL A 363 6.50 -1.69 21.43
C VAL A 363 7.69 -2.63 21.45
N MET A 364 8.38 -2.83 20.33
CA MET A 364 9.59 -3.66 20.24
C MET A 364 10.68 -3.18 21.19
N LYS A 365 10.91 -1.87 21.24
CA LYS A 365 11.91 -1.27 22.13
C LYS A 365 11.53 -1.42 23.60
N SER A 366 10.25 -1.26 23.95
CA SER A 366 9.79 -1.34 25.35
C SER A 366 9.78 -2.75 25.90
N VAL A 367 9.51 -3.75 25.06
CA VAL A 367 9.44 -5.17 25.45
C VAL A 367 10.77 -5.91 25.22
N GLY A 368 11.62 -5.40 24.31
CA GLY A 368 12.90 -6.04 23.96
C GLY A 368 12.77 -7.22 22.98
N SER A 369 11.64 -7.35 22.27
CA SER A 369 11.38 -8.41 21.29
C SER A 369 10.73 -7.84 20.03
N VAL A 370 11.21 -8.27 18.87
CA VAL A 370 10.62 -7.88 17.57
C VAL A 370 9.22 -8.50 17.43
N SER A 371 9.03 -9.74 17.91
CA SER A 371 7.73 -10.41 17.89
C SER A 371 6.65 -9.63 18.66
N ALA A 372 7.00 -8.96 19.76
CA ALA A 372 6.06 -8.14 20.52
C ALA A 372 5.42 -7.02 19.70
N GLY A 373 6.16 -6.42 18.76
CA GLY A 373 5.64 -5.39 17.86
C GLY A 373 4.47 -5.87 16.99
N PHE A 374 4.42 -7.14 16.65
CA PHE A 374 3.33 -7.73 15.85
C PHE A 374 1.99 -7.76 16.60
N SER A 375 1.97 -7.57 17.93
CA SER A 375 0.72 -7.40 18.69
C SER A 375 -0.12 -6.20 18.20
N VAL A 376 0.53 -5.18 17.68
CA VAL A 376 -0.15 -4.02 17.05
C VAL A 376 -0.95 -4.46 15.82
N LEU A 377 -0.43 -5.43 15.06
CA LEU A 377 -1.14 -5.99 13.89
C LEU A 377 -2.35 -6.84 14.33
N VAL A 378 -2.23 -7.58 15.42
CA VAL A 378 -3.38 -8.29 16.03
C VAL A 378 -4.47 -7.30 16.38
N ALA A 379 -4.14 -6.23 17.12
CA ALA A 379 -5.08 -5.18 17.48
C ALA A 379 -5.74 -4.54 16.25
N SER A 380 -4.99 -4.24 15.20
CA SER A 380 -5.53 -3.67 13.96
C SER A 380 -6.56 -4.60 13.31
N GLN A 381 -6.31 -5.90 13.28
CA GLN A 381 -7.23 -6.85 12.65
C GLN A 381 -8.47 -7.15 13.52
N LEU A 382 -8.38 -7.02 14.83
CA LEU A 382 -9.55 -7.02 15.71
C LEU A 382 -10.43 -5.77 15.47
N ILE A 383 -9.83 -4.62 15.16
CA ILE A 383 -10.58 -3.43 14.73
C ILE A 383 -11.32 -3.71 13.41
N THR A 384 -10.68 -4.38 12.45
CA THR A 384 -11.33 -4.79 11.18
C THR A 384 -12.52 -5.71 11.45
N LEU A 385 -12.36 -6.71 12.33
CA LEU A 385 -13.43 -7.61 12.75
C LEU A 385 -14.62 -6.84 13.33
N CYS A 386 -14.38 -5.96 14.29
CA CYS A 386 -15.43 -5.19 14.96
C CYS A 386 -16.14 -4.22 14.00
N ALA A 387 -15.38 -3.46 13.22
CA ALA A 387 -15.93 -2.52 12.24
C ALA A 387 -16.72 -3.26 11.13
N GLY A 388 -16.22 -4.41 10.67
CA GLY A 388 -16.93 -5.30 9.75
C GLY A 388 -18.26 -5.79 10.32
N GLY A 389 -18.30 -6.15 11.61
CA GLY A 389 -19.54 -6.53 12.31
C GLY A 389 -20.57 -5.41 12.34
N VAL A 390 -20.15 -4.17 12.64
CA VAL A 390 -21.05 -3.00 12.63
C VAL A 390 -21.56 -2.70 11.20
N LEU A 391 -20.66 -2.76 10.19
CA LEU A 391 -21.05 -2.58 8.80
C LEU A 391 -22.10 -3.61 8.39
N LEU A 392 -21.89 -4.90 8.68
CA LEU A 392 -22.82 -5.97 8.36
C LEU A 392 -24.21 -5.73 8.97
N LEU A 393 -24.25 -5.37 10.26
CA LEU A 393 -25.51 -5.11 10.97
C LEU A 393 -26.25 -3.90 10.36
N ARG A 394 -25.55 -2.80 10.07
CA ARG A 394 -26.16 -1.61 9.50
C ARG A 394 -26.63 -1.81 8.07
N MET A 395 -25.86 -2.48 7.22
CA MET A 395 -26.22 -2.78 5.85
C MET A 395 -27.41 -3.72 5.76
N ARG A 396 -27.49 -4.77 6.60
CA ARG A 396 -28.65 -5.66 6.67
C ARG A 396 -29.91 -4.93 7.12
N ARG A 397 -29.81 -4.05 8.12
CA ARG A 397 -30.98 -3.24 8.57
C ARG A 397 -31.49 -2.31 7.46
N ALA A 398 -30.57 -1.67 6.71
CA ALA A 398 -30.93 -0.83 5.58
C ALA A 398 -31.63 -1.64 4.46
N ALA A 399 -31.12 -2.82 4.13
CA ALA A 399 -31.72 -3.70 3.13
C ALA A 399 -33.10 -4.23 3.57
N ALA A 400 -33.30 -4.54 4.85
CA ALA A 400 -34.59 -4.95 5.37
C ALA A 400 -35.64 -3.82 5.31
N ALA A 401 -35.24 -2.56 5.59
CA ALA A 401 -36.13 -1.41 5.54
C ALA A 401 -36.58 -1.01 4.11
N VAL A 402 -35.87 -1.45 3.09
CA VAL A 402 -36.25 -1.22 1.66
C VAL A 402 -37.27 -2.28 1.19
N ASN A 403 -37.27 -3.45 1.83
CA ASN A 403 -38.16 -4.57 1.46
C ASN A 403 -39.49 -4.59 2.26
N THR A 404 -39.63 -3.69 3.23
CA THR A 404 -40.90 -3.40 3.95
C THR A 404 -41.57 -2.16 3.41
#